data_e91461b4d6d29fb9964be9e7b9962572
#
_entry.id   e91461b4d6d29fb9964be9e7b9962572
#
_cell.length_a   1.000
_cell.length_b   1.000
_cell.length_c   1.000
_cell.angle_alpha   90.00
_cell.angle_beta   90.00
_cell.angle_gamma   90.00
#
_symmetry.space_group_name_H-M   'P 1'
#
loop_
_entity.id
_entity.type
_entity.pdbx_description
1 polymer ?
#
loop_
_entity_poly.entity_id
_entity_poly.type
_entity_poly.pdbx_seq_one_letter_code
_entity_poly.pdbx_strand_id
1 'polypeptide(L)'
;IKGGRNVGGWGRQAIAFLAEHGTVPTYICGNNDQSRRHNNAANRQAALQYRVTDGFELRPRNLEQMVSLLLRGIPLAGGFNWWGHEVTLTDADWIDNEIAVIIRNSWQGWGDFGFGVLQGSRMLADDLVAVSGSSLTGRRAQS
;
A
#
# COMPACT_ATOMS: atom_id res chain seq x y z
N ILE A 1 -13.88 -5.94 -0.46
CA ILE A 1 -14.31 -4.55 -0.39
C ILE A 1 -15.35 -4.26 -1.49
N LYS A 2 -15.12 -4.63 -2.72
CA LYS A 2 -15.97 -4.32 -3.87
C LYS A 2 -16.74 -5.54 -4.41
N GLY A 3 -16.94 -6.59 -3.59
CA GLY A 3 -17.67 -7.81 -3.98
C GLY A 3 -17.08 -8.54 -5.17
N GLY A 4 -15.77 -8.51 -5.35
CA GLY A 4 -15.06 -9.14 -6.48
C GLY A 4 -15.21 -8.39 -7.82
N ARG A 5 -15.72 -7.16 -7.81
CA ARG A 5 -15.77 -6.32 -9.01
C ARG A 5 -14.45 -5.56 -9.19
N ASN A 6 -13.94 -5.53 -10.41
CA ASN A 6 -12.76 -4.72 -10.76
C ASN A 6 -13.18 -3.24 -10.91
N VAL A 7 -13.32 -2.57 -9.79
CA VAL A 7 -13.62 -1.14 -9.70
C VAL A 7 -12.62 -0.49 -8.74
N GLY A 8 -12.21 0.71 -9.03
CA GLY A 8 -11.27 1.47 -8.20
C GLY A 8 -11.74 1.63 -6.75
N GLY A 9 -10.86 2.05 -5.88
CA GLY A 9 -11.11 2.29 -4.46
C GLY A 9 -10.23 3.43 -3.94
N TRP A 10 -10.44 3.80 -2.71
CA TRP A 10 -9.62 4.78 -1.98
C TRP A 10 -8.73 4.05 -0.99
N GLY A 11 -7.47 4.48 -0.84
CA GLY A 11 -6.51 3.88 0.08
C GLY A 11 -7.02 3.77 1.50
N ARG A 12 -7.67 4.81 2.01
CA ARG A 12 -8.31 4.79 3.34
C ARG A 12 -9.35 3.67 3.51
N GLN A 13 -10.15 3.39 2.47
CA GLN A 13 -11.13 2.29 2.53
C GLN A 13 -10.45 0.93 2.53
N ALA A 14 -9.35 0.80 1.79
CA ALA A 14 -8.56 -0.42 1.78
C ALA A 14 -7.91 -0.67 3.16
N ILE A 15 -7.32 0.35 3.76
CA ILE A 15 -6.71 0.24 5.09
C ILE A 15 -7.77 -0.06 6.16
N ALA A 16 -8.93 0.60 6.15
CA ALA A 16 -10.03 0.30 7.06
C ALA A 16 -10.50 -1.16 6.92
N PHE A 17 -10.61 -1.65 5.69
CA PHE A 17 -10.94 -3.06 5.43
C PHE A 17 -9.87 -4.01 5.96
N LEU A 18 -8.59 -3.70 5.76
CA LEU A 18 -7.48 -4.50 6.27
C LEU A 18 -7.41 -4.50 7.81
N ALA A 19 -7.82 -3.40 8.44
CA ALA A 19 -7.91 -3.33 9.90
C ALA A 19 -9.03 -4.19 10.46
N GLU A 20 -10.17 -4.24 9.79
CA GLU A 20 -11.34 -5.02 10.23
C GLU A 20 -11.22 -6.50 9.86
N HIS A 21 -10.87 -6.79 8.62
CA HIS A 21 -10.97 -8.13 8.04
C HIS A 21 -9.62 -8.81 7.79
N GLY A 22 -8.54 -8.05 7.71
CA GLY A 22 -7.21 -8.56 7.37
C GLY A 22 -7.06 -8.94 5.90
N THR A 23 -5.98 -9.64 5.63
CA THR A 23 -5.65 -10.22 4.32
C THR A 23 -5.08 -11.62 4.50
N VAL A 24 -5.02 -12.40 3.43
CA VAL A 24 -4.40 -13.73 3.45
C VAL A 24 -3.04 -13.70 2.74
N PRO A 25 -2.10 -14.57 3.15
CA PRO A 25 -0.84 -14.74 2.43
C PRO A 25 -1.04 -15.22 0.99
N THR A 26 -0.03 -14.98 0.15
CA THR A 26 -0.07 -15.31 -1.28
C THR A 26 -0.18 -16.81 -1.59
N TYR A 27 0.20 -17.67 -0.66
CA TYR A 27 0.01 -19.12 -0.81
C TYR A 27 -1.46 -19.57 -0.66
N ILE A 28 -2.32 -18.73 -0.06
CA ILE A 28 -3.77 -18.96 0.03
C ILE A 28 -4.48 -18.30 -1.15
N CYS A 29 -4.10 -17.06 -1.49
CA CYS A 29 -4.67 -16.31 -2.58
C CYS A 29 -3.52 -15.64 -3.35
N GLY A 30 -3.28 -16.07 -4.58
CA GLY A 30 -2.19 -15.56 -5.40
C GLY A 30 -2.31 -14.06 -5.65
N ASN A 31 -1.20 -13.45 -6.06
CA ASN A 31 -1.17 -12.03 -6.41
C ASN A 31 -2.17 -11.74 -7.53
N ASN A 32 -2.99 -10.71 -7.34
CA ASN A 32 -4.03 -10.28 -8.28
C ASN A 32 -5.14 -11.32 -8.55
N ASP A 33 -5.24 -12.40 -7.77
CA ASP A 33 -6.35 -13.35 -7.89
C ASP A 33 -7.62 -12.74 -7.24
N GLN A 34 -8.55 -12.30 -8.06
CA GLN A 34 -9.84 -11.74 -7.66
C GLN A 34 -10.96 -12.79 -7.63
N SER A 35 -10.63 -14.07 -7.70
CA SER A 35 -11.59 -15.17 -7.71
C SER A 35 -12.40 -15.23 -6.42
N ARG A 36 -13.72 -15.37 -6.56
CA ARG A 36 -14.63 -15.52 -5.42
C ARG A 36 -14.43 -16.81 -4.62
N ARG A 37 -13.73 -17.81 -5.17
CA ARG A 37 -13.40 -19.07 -4.48
C ARG A 37 -12.66 -18.85 -3.17
N HIS A 38 -11.85 -17.76 -3.10
CA HIS A 38 -11.08 -17.41 -1.90
C HIS A 38 -11.92 -16.73 -0.81
N ASN A 39 -13.16 -16.32 -1.11
CA ASN A 39 -14.05 -15.71 -0.14
C ASN A 39 -14.88 -16.78 0.62
N ASN A 40 -14.21 -17.56 1.42
CA ASN A 40 -14.80 -18.60 2.25
C ASN A 40 -14.51 -18.36 3.74
N ALA A 41 -15.20 -19.09 4.63
CA ALA A 41 -15.09 -18.91 6.07
C ALA A 41 -13.67 -19.17 6.60
N ALA A 42 -12.99 -20.22 6.10
CA ALA A 42 -11.64 -20.57 6.54
C ALA A 42 -10.64 -19.46 6.20
N ASN A 43 -10.69 -18.92 4.97
CA ASN A 43 -9.81 -17.83 4.56
C ASN A 43 -10.10 -16.53 5.31
N ARG A 44 -11.38 -16.22 5.59
CA ARG A 44 -11.72 -15.06 6.42
C ARG A 44 -11.16 -15.20 7.84
N GLN A 45 -11.23 -16.38 8.42
CA GLN A 45 -10.64 -16.64 9.75
C GLN A 45 -9.11 -16.51 9.72
N ALA A 46 -8.46 -17.06 8.70
CA ALA A 46 -7.01 -16.93 8.52
C ALA A 46 -6.57 -15.47 8.33
N ALA A 47 -7.35 -14.68 7.59
CA ALA A 47 -7.06 -13.27 7.32
C ALA A 47 -6.99 -12.41 8.60
N LEU A 48 -7.74 -12.76 9.65
CA LEU A 48 -7.72 -12.02 10.92
C LEU A 48 -6.35 -12.02 11.61
N GLN A 49 -5.46 -12.93 11.24
CA GLN A 49 -4.08 -12.95 11.75
C GLN A 49 -3.17 -11.92 11.06
N TYR A 50 -3.62 -11.35 9.95
CA TYR A 50 -2.83 -10.44 9.10
C TYR A 50 -3.58 -9.11 8.92
N ARG A 51 -3.78 -8.39 10.01
CA ARG A 51 -4.51 -7.11 10.03
C ARG A 51 -3.57 -5.93 10.16
N VAL A 52 -3.98 -4.82 9.62
CA VAL A 52 -3.46 -3.51 10.01
C VAL A 52 -3.97 -3.19 11.41
N THR A 53 -3.09 -2.82 12.33
CA THR A 53 -3.45 -2.48 13.71
C THR A 53 -3.50 -0.99 13.94
N ASP A 54 -2.78 -0.23 13.14
CA ASP A 54 -2.74 1.22 13.22
C ASP A 54 -2.44 1.83 11.85
N GLY A 55 -3.16 2.90 11.53
CA GLY A 55 -3.00 3.62 10.28
C GLY A 55 -3.72 4.98 10.37
N PHE A 56 -3.20 5.96 9.62
CA PHE A 56 -3.74 7.32 9.62
C PHE A 56 -3.62 7.97 8.25
N GLU A 57 -4.52 8.92 7.98
CA GLU A 57 -4.50 9.73 6.77
C GLU A 57 -3.56 10.92 6.95
N LEU A 58 -2.82 11.25 5.90
CA LEU A 58 -2.04 12.47 5.81
C LEU A 58 -2.84 13.53 5.04
N ARG A 59 -2.42 14.78 5.20
CA ARG A 59 -2.97 15.86 4.38
C ARG A 59 -2.60 15.64 2.92
N PRO A 60 -3.57 15.72 1.99
CA PRO A 60 -3.29 15.63 0.56
C PRO A 60 -2.19 16.60 0.14
N ARG A 61 -1.30 16.15 -0.74
CA ARG A 61 -0.22 16.94 -1.34
C ARG A 61 0.77 17.57 -0.34
N ASN A 62 0.82 17.07 0.89
CA ASN A 62 1.73 17.57 1.92
C ASN A 62 3.09 16.86 1.82
N LEU A 63 4.03 17.49 1.10
CA LEU A 63 5.37 16.97 0.86
C LEU A 63 6.13 16.69 2.17
N GLU A 64 6.07 17.62 3.13
CA GLU A 64 6.82 17.51 4.39
C GLU A 64 6.39 16.29 5.20
N GLN A 65 5.07 16.09 5.37
CA GLN A 65 4.55 14.92 6.08
C GLN A 65 4.93 13.63 5.37
N MET A 66 4.78 13.59 4.03
CA MET A 66 5.10 12.43 3.21
C MET A 66 6.58 12.05 3.34
N VAL A 67 7.48 12.98 3.07
CA VAL A 67 8.93 12.75 3.12
C VAL A 67 9.37 12.39 4.54
N SER A 68 8.85 13.07 5.58
CA SER A 68 9.19 12.79 6.98
C SER A 68 8.86 11.35 7.39
N LEU A 69 7.75 10.79 6.90
CA LEU A 69 7.39 9.40 7.19
C LEU A 69 8.22 8.40 6.39
N LEU A 70 8.45 8.68 5.10
CA LEU A 70 9.28 7.82 4.25
C LEU A 70 10.70 7.71 4.79
N LEU A 71 11.32 8.82 5.19
CA LEU A 71 12.66 8.83 5.81
C LEU A 71 12.72 8.10 7.16
N ARG A 72 11.58 7.90 7.82
CA ARG A 72 11.46 7.05 9.02
C ARG A 72 11.18 5.59 8.70
N GLY A 73 11.19 5.21 7.42
CA GLY A 73 10.91 3.85 6.96
C GLY A 73 9.43 3.46 7.07
N ILE A 74 8.51 4.42 7.10
CA ILE A 74 7.06 4.17 7.12
C ILE A 74 6.54 4.31 5.69
N PRO A 75 6.17 3.20 5.01
CA PRO A 75 5.64 3.25 3.67
C PRO A 75 4.23 3.84 3.66
N LEU A 76 3.87 4.47 2.54
CA LEU A 76 2.58 5.12 2.35
C LEU A 76 1.83 4.49 1.18
N ALA A 77 0.51 4.39 1.28
CA ALA A 77 -0.35 4.21 0.12
C ALA A 77 -0.66 5.60 -0.45
N GLY A 78 -0.32 5.83 -1.71
CA GLY A 78 -0.50 7.12 -2.37
C GLY A 78 -1.34 7.02 -3.63
N GLY A 79 -2.45 7.76 -3.65
CA GLY A 79 -3.34 7.91 -4.80
C GLY A 79 -3.04 9.18 -5.57
N PHE A 80 -2.97 9.09 -6.89
CA PHE A 80 -2.61 10.19 -7.79
C PHE A 80 -3.72 10.44 -8.80
N ASN A 81 -4.40 11.57 -8.70
CA ASN A 81 -5.48 11.95 -9.63
C ASN A 81 -4.99 12.08 -11.08
N TRP A 82 -3.79 12.63 -11.29
CA TRP A 82 -3.22 12.77 -12.63
C TRP A 82 -2.96 11.42 -13.32
N TRP A 83 -2.82 10.34 -12.54
CA TRP A 83 -2.56 8.99 -13.03
C TRP A 83 -3.81 8.09 -12.95
N GLY A 84 -4.78 8.45 -12.10
CA GLY A 84 -5.93 7.60 -11.79
C GLY A 84 -5.52 6.27 -11.14
N HIS A 85 -4.41 6.27 -10.39
CA HIS A 85 -3.78 5.06 -9.85
C HIS A 85 -3.26 5.28 -8.44
N GLU A 86 -3.19 4.19 -7.69
CA GLU A 86 -2.66 4.15 -6.33
C GLU A 86 -1.47 3.19 -6.28
N VAL A 87 -0.38 3.62 -5.68
CA VAL A 87 0.86 2.86 -5.53
C VAL A 87 1.40 2.97 -4.11
N THR A 88 2.35 2.11 -3.77
CA THR A 88 3.09 2.23 -2.51
C THR A 88 4.26 3.20 -2.69
N LEU A 89 4.33 4.23 -1.86
CA LEU A 89 5.52 5.06 -1.70
C LEU A 89 6.42 4.37 -0.67
N THR A 90 7.65 4.07 -1.05
CA THR A 90 8.56 3.25 -0.24
C THR A 90 9.69 4.03 0.39
N ASP A 91 10.13 5.09 -0.27
CA ASP A 91 11.28 5.88 0.18
C ASP A 91 11.26 7.29 -0.41
N ALA A 92 12.10 8.17 0.12
CA ALA A 92 12.38 9.48 -0.43
C ALA A 92 13.90 9.65 -0.57
N ASP A 93 14.35 10.22 -1.67
CA ASP A 93 15.75 10.40 -1.98
C ASP A 93 16.00 11.76 -2.66
N TRP A 94 17.26 12.10 -2.83
CA TRP A 94 17.71 13.32 -3.52
C TRP A 94 18.31 12.92 -4.87
N ILE A 95 17.55 13.12 -5.94
CA ILE A 95 17.91 12.71 -7.30
C ILE A 95 17.91 13.95 -8.20
N ASP A 96 18.98 14.16 -8.96
CA ASP A 96 19.15 15.31 -9.87
C ASP A 96 18.91 16.67 -9.22
N ASN A 97 19.38 16.86 -7.99
CA ASN A 97 19.21 18.06 -7.16
C ASN A 97 17.76 18.37 -6.78
N GLU A 98 16.88 17.40 -6.80
CA GLU A 98 15.49 17.53 -6.36
C GLU A 98 15.09 16.37 -5.44
N ILE A 99 14.12 16.63 -4.56
CA ILE A 99 13.49 15.56 -3.80
C ILE A 99 12.73 14.67 -4.77
N ALA A 100 12.93 13.38 -4.60
CA ALA A 100 12.24 12.33 -5.34
C ALA A 100 11.56 11.36 -4.38
N VAL A 101 10.47 10.78 -4.80
CA VAL A 101 9.78 9.70 -4.08
C VAL A 101 9.92 8.40 -4.87
N ILE A 102 10.42 7.37 -4.20
CA ILE A 102 10.51 6.03 -4.75
C ILE A 102 9.18 5.33 -4.54
N ILE A 103 8.62 4.81 -5.62
CA ILE A 103 7.33 4.11 -5.58
C ILE A 103 7.48 2.66 -6.00
N ARG A 104 6.60 1.81 -5.49
CA ARG A 104 6.42 0.44 -5.94
C ARG A 104 5.02 0.26 -6.51
N ASN A 105 4.96 -0.15 -7.78
CA ASN A 105 3.72 -0.43 -8.49
C ASN A 105 3.39 -1.93 -8.45
N SER A 106 2.11 -2.25 -8.54
CA SER A 106 1.62 -3.64 -8.62
C SER A 106 1.53 -4.18 -10.06
N TRP A 107 1.79 -3.35 -11.07
CA TRP A 107 1.71 -3.77 -12.46
C TRP A 107 2.93 -4.62 -12.85
N GLN A 108 2.64 -5.77 -13.43
CA GLN A 108 3.69 -6.69 -13.88
C GLN A 108 4.50 -6.05 -15.03
N GLY A 109 5.84 -6.15 -14.94
CA GLY A 109 6.75 -5.63 -15.97
C GLY A 109 6.85 -4.10 -16.03
N TRP A 110 6.32 -3.38 -15.03
CA TRP A 110 6.41 -1.93 -14.96
C TRP A 110 7.70 -1.49 -14.24
N GLY A 111 8.32 -0.42 -14.76
CA GLY A 111 9.50 0.20 -14.13
C GLY A 111 10.69 -0.74 -13.99
N ASP A 112 11.55 -0.46 -13.03
CA ASP A 112 12.67 -1.31 -12.65
C ASP A 112 12.23 -2.30 -11.57
N PHE A 113 11.92 -3.53 -11.95
CA PHE A 113 11.37 -4.57 -11.06
C PHE A 113 10.14 -4.11 -10.25
N GLY A 114 9.30 -3.27 -10.83
CA GLY A 114 8.12 -2.70 -10.19
C GLY A 114 8.37 -1.38 -9.47
N PHE A 115 9.60 -0.90 -9.43
CA PHE A 115 9.95 0.39 -8.83
C PHE A 115 10.02 1.50 -9.88
N GLY A 116 9.77 2.72 -9.44
CA GLY A 116 9.90 3.93 -10.22
C GLY A 116 10.12 5.14 -9.33
N VAL A 117 10.37 6.27 -9.97
CA VAL A 117 10.68 7.53 -9.31
C VAL A 117 9.66 8.59 -9.73
N LEU A 118 9.15 9.33 -8.77
CA LEU A 118 8.31 10.51 -9.00
C LEU A 118 8.98 11.76 -8.44
N GLN A 119 8.96 12.84 -9.21
CA GLN A 119 9.54 14.14 -8.84
C GLN A 119 8.57 15.29 -9.13
N GLY A 120 8.88 16.46 -8.59
CA GLY A 120 8.11 17.69 -8.79
C GLY A 120 6.64 17.52 -8.35
N SER A 121 5.73 18.12 -9.10
CA SER A 121 4.30 18.07 -8.77
C SER A 121 3.68 16.66 -8.89
N ARG A 122 4.31 15.77 -9.65
CA ARG A 122 3.83 14.38 -9.84
C ARG A 122 4.02 13.49 -8.63
N MET A 123 4.96 13.81 -7.72
CA MET A 123 5.14 13.03 -6.49
C MET A 123 4.14 13.39 -5.40
N LEU A 124 3.39 14.49 -5.55
CA LEU A 124 2.43 14.97 -4.56
C LEU A 124 1.12 14.19 -4.69
N ALA A 125 0.95 13.18 -3.87
CA ALA A 125 -0.25 12.34 -3.87
C ALA A 125 -1.48 13.11 -3.37
N ASP A 126 -2.62 12.85 -3.99
CA ASP A 126 -3.91 13.47 -3.65
C ASP A 126 -4.66 12.69 -2.56
N ASP A 127 -4.31 11.43 -2.34
CA ASP A 127 -4.73 10.57 -1.23
C ASP A 127 -3.49 9.92 -0.62
N LEU A 128 -3.32 9.99 0.68
CA LEU A 128 -2.15 9.48 1.39
C LEU A 128 -2.57 8.80 2.69
N VAL A 129 -2.21 7.53 2.81
CA VAL A 129 -2.46 6.75 4.02
C VAL A 129 -1.19 6.07 4.48
N ALA A 130 -0.86 6.23 5.76
CA ALA A 130 0.23 5.53 6.43
C ALA A 130 -0.29 4.30 7.17
N VAL A 131 0.50 3.23 7.16
CA VAL A 131 0.32 2.06 8.03
C VAL A 131 1.49 2.02 8.99
N SER A 132 1.22 2.24 10.27
CA SER A 132 2.24 2.28 11.33
C SER A 132 2.31 1.01 12.17
N GLY A 133 1.31 0.13 12.05
CA GLY A 133 1.29 -1.13 12.77
C GLY A 133 0.58 -2.25 12.01
N SER A 134 1.03 -3.47 12.24
CA SER A 134 0.37 -4.67 11.72
C SER A 134 0.38 -5.78 12.77
N SER A 135 -0.62 -6.66 12.74
CA SER A 135 -0.70 -7.84 13.60
C SER A 135 0.27 -8.96 13.18
N LEU A 136 1.08 -8.73 12.16
CA LEU A 136 2.17 -9.62 11.80
C LEU A 136 3.18 -9.70 12.95
N THR A 137 2.86 -10.49 13.95
CA THR A 137 3.89 -11.04 14.82
C THR A 137 4.71 -11.97 13.95
N GLY A 138 5.80 -11.43 13.39
CA GLY A 138 6.74 -12.21 12.63
C GLY A 138 7.16 -13.40 13.50
N ARG A 139 6.75 -14.61 13.15
CA ARG A 139 7.55 -15.77 13.50
C ARG A 139 8.90 -15.49 12.83
N ARG A 140 9.88 -15.01 13.60
CA ARG A 140 11.27 -15.15 13.20
C ARG A 140 11.42 -16.62 12.85
N ALA A 141 11.76 -16.88 11.58
CA ALA A 141 12.23 -18.21 11.21
C ALA A 141 13.35 -18.52 12.20
N GLN A 142 13.12 -19.48 13.08
CA GLN A 142 14.22 -20.05 13.86
C GLN A 142 15.06 -20.79 12.83
N SER A 143 16.21 -20.20 12.51
CA SER A 143 17.29 -20.85 11.78
C SER A 143 17.85 -22.02 12.56
#